data_b358a214a9a87f00721eb23713ded9f6
#
_entry.id   b358a214a9a87f00721eb23713ded9f6
#
_cell.length_a   1.000
_cell.length_b   1.000
_cell.length_c   1.000
_cell.angle_alpha   90.00
_cell.angle_beta   90.00
_cell.angle_gamma   90.00
#
_symmetry.space_group_name_H-M   'P 1'
#
loop_
_entity.id
_entity.type
_entity.pdbx_description
1 polymer ?
#
loop_
_entity_poly.entity_id
_entity_poly.type
_entity_poly.pdbx_seq_one_letter_code
_entity_poly.pdbx_strand_id
1 'polypeptide(L)'
;SDILGMNRGHNAVILGAGNLGRALMENFHFERSGVALSAAFDVAPDVVGQRLSGVPVHHVDQLEEYLGQHPASIGVLTVPRSVAIRIAARLVASRGKGIWNFTNIELTVDAPDIVIENVHFADSLLALSYMISEVP
;
A
#
# COMPACT_ATOMS: atom_id res chain seq x y z
N SER A 1 20.91 -14.92 6.51
CA SER A 1 19.67 -15.22 7.20
C SER A 1 19.49 -14.32 8.40
N ASP A 2 18.29 -14.08 8.74
CA ASP A 2 17.98 -13.23 9.87
C ASP A 2 17.49 -14.07 11.05
N ILE A 3 18.01 -13.78 12.22
CA ILE A 3 17.72 -14.55 13.42
C ILE A 3 16.28 -14.33 13.90
N LEU A 4 15.75 -13.13 13.67
CA LEU A 4 14.45 -12.72 14.16
C LEU A 4 13.38 -12.68 13.08
N GLY A 5 13.68 -13.09 11.87
CA GLY A 5 12.77 -13.00 10.73
C GLY A 5 12.58 -11.58 10.20
N MET A 6 13.39 -10.62 10.65
CA MET A 6 13.22 -9.21 10.29
C MET A 6 13.61 -8.89 8.86
N ASN A 7 14.49 -9.73 8.27
CA ASN A 7 14.97 -9.52 6.90
C ASN A 7 14.31 -10.46 5.89
N ARG A 8 13.23 -11.12 6.26
CA ARG A 8 12.47 -11.91 5.29
C ARG A 8 11.93 -10.99 4.23
N GLY A 9 12.24 -11.29 2.98
CA GLY A 9 11.72 -10.49 1.89
C GLY A 9 10.21 -10.61 1.78
N HIS A 10 9.55 -9.49 1.58
CA HIS A 10 8.12 -9.45 1.24
C HIS A 10 7.95 -8.79 -0.10
N ASN A 11 7.10 -9.36 -0.95
CA ASN A 11 6.69 -8.69 -2.16
C ASN A 11 5.45 -7.86 -1.87
N ALA A 12 5.40 -6.66 -2.44
CA ALA A 12 4.29 -5.75 -2.27
C ALA A 12 3.80 -5.26 -3.62
N VAL A 13 2.53 -4.94 -3.67
CA VAL A 13 1.93 -4.19 -4.77
C VAL A 13 1.33 -2.90 -4.22
N ILE A 14 1.33 -1.85 -5.02
CA ILE A 14 0.71 -0.59 -4.64
C ILE A 14 -0.58 -0.39 -5.43
N LEU A 15 -1.64 -0.07 -4.73
CA LEU A 15 -2.96 0.16 -5.31
C LEU A 15 -3.20 1.66 -5.33
N GLY A 16 -3.18 2.23 -6.53
CA GLY A 16 -3.28 3.67 -6.75
C GLY A 16 -1.94 4.26 -7.19
N ALA A 17 -1.92 4.82 -8.39
CA ALA A 17 -0.73 5.47 -8.95
C ALA A 17 -0.98 6.97 -9.16
N GLY A 18 -1.74 7.57 -8.27
CA GLY A 18 -1.94 9.00 -8.21
C GLY A 18 -0.79 9.69 -7.47
N ASN A 19 -1.04 10.88 -6.94
CA ASN A 19 0.02 11.69 -6.32
C ASN A 19 0.75 10.97 -5.19
N LEU A 20 0.00 10.37 -4.26
CA LEU A 20 0.62 9.69 -3.13
C LEU A 20 1.31 8.41 -3.55
N GLY A 21 0.67 7.60 -4.39
CA GLY A 21 1.28 6.37 -4.88
C GLY A 21 2.59 6.64 -5.61
N ARG A 22 2.61 7.66 -6.47
CA ARG A 22 3.83 8.06 -7.17
C ARG A 22 4.91 8.55 -6.22
N ALA A 23 4.53 9.35 -5.23
CA ALA A 23 5.49 9.85 -4.25
C ALA A 23 6.15 8.70 -3.49
N LEU A 24 5.37 7.69 -3.12
CA LEU A 24 5.92 6.50 -2.47
C LEU A 24 6.86 5.73 -3.42
N MET A 25 6.45 5.53 -4.66
CA MET A 25 7.28 4.82 -5.63
C MET A 25 8.60 5.55 -5.90
N GLU A 26 8.58 6.87 -5.93
CA GLU A 26 9.75 7.69 -6.24
C GLU A 26 10.67 7.89 -5.05
N ASN A 27 10.13 8.01 -3.85
CA ASN A 27 10.88 8.54 -2.72
C ASN A 27 11.00 7.59 -1.54
N PHE A 28 10.09 6.65 -1.39
CA PHE A 28 10.17 5.71 -0.28
C PHE A 28 11.03 4.50 -0.68
N HIS A 29 11.97 4.18 0.19
CA HIS A 29 12.90 3.08 -0.06
C HIS A 29 12.35 1.79 0.56
N PHE A 30 11.44 1.14 -0.15
CA PHE A 30 10.80 -0.11 0.32
C PHE A 30 11.83 -1.18 0.66
N GLU A 31 12.89 -1.26 -0.12
CA GLU A 31 13.93 -2.29 0.07
C GLU A 31 14.64 -2.16 1.41
N ARG A 32 14.69 -0.98 2.00
CA ARG A 32 15.27 -0.79 3.33
C ARG A 32 14.44 -1.44 4.44
N SER A 33 13.17 -1.71 4.16
CA SER A 33 12.28 -2.40 5.09
C SER A 33 12.07 -3.87 4.72
N GLY A 34 12.89 -4.40 3.80
CA GLY A 34 12.78 -5.77 3.35
C GLY A 34 11.59 -6.02 2.42
N VAL A 35 11.14 -4.97 1.71
CA VAL A 35 9.97 -5.04 0.85
C VAL A 35 10.37 -4.75 -0.59
N ALA A 36 10.00 -5.65 -1.50
CA ALA A 36 10.19 -5.45 -2.93
C ALA A 36 8.85 -5.05 -3.56
N LEU A 37 8.77 -3.84 -4.08
CA LEU A 37 7.59 -3.35 -4.78
C LEU A 37 7.63 -3.85 -6.21
N SER A 38 6.70 -4.75 -6.58
CA SER A 38 6.75 -5.44 -7.86
C SER A 38 5.85 -4.82 -8.91
N ALA A 39 4.74 -4.21 -8.54
CA ALA A 39 3.78 -3.64 -9.49
C ALA A 39 2.91 -2.61 -8.81
N ALA A 40 2.31 -1.74 -9.63
CA ALA A 40 1.28 -0.81 -9.22
C ALA A 40 0.01 -1.05 -10.04
N PHE A 41 -1.13 -0.63 -9.51
CA PHE A 41 -2.43 -0.82 -10.13
C PHE A 41 -3.21 0.48 -10.10
N ASP A 42 -3.83 0.84 -11.21
CA ASP A 42 -4.65 2.04 -11.32
C ASP A 42 -5.71 1.84 -12.40
N VAL A 43 -6.61 2.78 -12.53
CA VAL A 43 -7.61 2.82 -13.59
C VAL A 43 -7.30 3.89 -14.63
N ALA A 44 -6.43 4.84 -14.33
CA ALA A 44 -6.17 6.00 -15.19
C ALA A 44 -5.42 5.58 -16.46
N PRO A 45 -5.97 5.87 -17.66
CA PRO A 45 -5.36 5.44 -18.91
C PRO A 45 -3.98 6.01 -19.17
N ASP A 46 -3.67 7.15 -18.57
CA ASP A 46 -2.38 7.81 -18.76
C ASP A 46 -1.24 7.17 -17.95
N VAL A 47 -1.57 6.35 -16.96
CA VAL A 47 -0.54 5.65 -16.17
C VAL A 47 -0.51 4.14 -16.42
N VAL A 48 -1.65 3.53 -16.75
CA VAL A 48 -1.71 2.09 -17.05
C VAL A 48 -0.85 1.79 -18.26
N GLY A 49 0.01 0.79 -18.15
CA GLY A 49 0.97 0.42 -19.19
C GLY A 49 2.30 1.15 -19.11
N GLN A 50 2.43 2.12 -18.20
CA GLN A 50 3.68 2.84 -17.99
C GLN A 50 4.52 2.16 -16.92
N ARG A 51 5.78 2.59 -16.80
CA ARG A 51 6.62 2.30 -15.65
C ARG A 51 6.85 3.59 -14.89
N LEU A 52 6.60 3.55 -13.59
CA LEU A 52 6.84 4.69 -12.70
C LEU A 52 7.95 4.29 -11.73
N SER A 53 9.10 4.96 -11.83
CA SER A 53 10.29 4.62 -11.02
C SER A 53 10.65 3.14 -11.15
N GLY A 54 10.57 2.60 -12.36
CA GLY A 54 10.87 1.21 -12.63
C GLY A 54 9.76 0.22 -12.27
N VAL A 55 8.64 0.68 -11.73
CA VAL A 55 7.52 -0.17 -11.32
C VAL A 55 6.47 -0.19 -12.44
N PRO A 56 6.12 -1.37 -12.97
CA PRO A 56 5.08 -1.44 -13.99
C PRO A 56 3.70 -1.15 -13.40
N VAL A 57 2.87 -0.42 -14.15
CA VAL A 57 1.52 -0.10 -13.75
C VAL A 57 0.54 -0.91 -14.60
N HIS A 58 -0.29 -1.70 -13.95
CA HIS A 58 -1.34 -2.49 -14.57
C HIS A 58 -2.70 -1.89 -14.26
N HIS A 59 -3.70 -2.25 -15.07
CA HIS A 59 -5.08 -1.93 -14.75
C HIS A 59 -5.53 -2.74 -13.53
N VAL A 60 -6.31 -2.12 -12.65
CA VAL A 60 -6.76 -2.76 -11.41
C VAL A 60 -7.61 -4.02 -11.66
N ASP A 61 -8.24 -4.12 -12.82
CA ASP A 61 -9.00 -5.32 -13.19
C ASP A 61 -8.10 -6.56 -13.33
N GLN A 62 -6.80 -6.38 -13.46
CA GLN A 62 -5.83 -7.47 -13.58
C GLN A 62 -5.25 -7.92 -12.23
N LEU A 63 -5.74 -7.35 -11.13
CA LEU A 63 -5.14 -7.56 -9.81
C LEU A 63 -5.08 -9.04 -9.43
N GLU A 64 -6.21 -9.75 -9.49
CA GLU A 64 -6.28 -11.14 -9.07
C GLU A 64 -5.43 -12.06 -9.95
N GLU A 65 -5.46 -11.84 -11.26
CA GLU A 65 -4.65 -12.60 -12.19
C GLU A 65 -3.16 -12.38 -11.92
N TYR A 66 -2.77 -11.13 -11.72
CA TYR A 66 -1.38 -10.79 -11.42
C TYR A 66 -0.93 -11.47 -10.12
N LEU A 67 -1.72 -11.36 -9.06
CA LEU A 67 -1.37 -11.93 -7.75
C LEU A 67 -1.35 -13.46 -7.79
N GLY A 68 -2.12 -14.07 -8.67
CA GLY A 68 -2.07 -15.51 -8.88
C GLY A 68 -0.73 -15.98 -9.46
N GLN A 69 -0.11 -15.16 -10.29
CA GLN A 69 1.18 -15.45 -10.92
C GLN A 69 2.36 -14.89 -10.17
N HIS A 70 2.15 -13.79 -9.46
CA HIS A 70 3.19 -13.07 -8.71
C HIS A 70 2.67 -12.78 -7.31
N PRO A 71 2.70 -13.77 -6.40
CA PRO A 71 2.17 -13.57 -5.06
C PRO A 71 2.84 -12.42 -4.33
N ALA A 72 2.03 -11.61 -3.66
CA ALA A 72 2.51 -10.50 -2.85
C ALA A 72 1.84 -10.58 -1.49
N SER A 73 2.64 -10.46 -0.43
CA SER A 73 2.12 -10.51 0.93
C SER A 73 1.58 -9.17 1.39
N ILE A 74 1.99 -8.06 0.78
CA ILE A 74 1.63 -6.71 1.22
C ILE A 74 0.92 -5.96 0.09
N GLY A 75 -0.21 -5.33 0.42
CA GLY A 75 -0.85 -4.34 -0.44
C GLY A 75 -0.72 -2.95 0.18
N VAL A 76 -0.19 -2.00 -0.57
CA VAL A 76 -0.10 -0.60 -0.16
C VAL A 76 -1.27 0.14 -0.78
N LEU A 77 -2.18 0.65 0.05
CA LEU A 77 -3.39 1.31 -0.43
C LEU A 77 -3.24 2.82 -0.46
N THR A 78 -3.29 3.36 -1.67
CA THR A 78 -3.31 4.80 -1.92
C THR A 78 -4.47 5.18 -2.84
N VAL A 79 -5.52 4.38 -2.86
CA VAL A 79 -6.71 4.60 -3.67
C VAL A 79 -7.66 5.60 -3.01
N PRO A 80 -8.63 6.14 -3.76
CA PRO A 80 -9.68 6.97 -3.16
C PRO A 80 -10.47 6.22 -2.09
N ARG A 81 -10.94 6.97 -1.10
CA ARG A 81 -11.68 6.40 0.04
C ARG A 81 -12.89 5.58 -0.41
N SER A 82 -13.54 5.99 -1.48
CA SER A 82 -14.74 5.34 -1.98
C SER A 82 -14.52 3.90 -2.44
N VAL A 83 -13.28 3.52 -2.79
CA VAL A 83 -12.98 2.17 -3.27
C VAL A 83 -12.11 1.38 -2.31
N ALA A 84 -11.66 1.97 -1.22
CA ALA A 84 -10.69 1.36 -0.31
C ALA A 84 -11.15 0.02 0.25
N ILE A 85 -12.41 -0.07 0.70
CA ILE A 85 -12.94 -1.30 1.30
C ILE A 85 -13.00 -2.42 0.27
N ARG A 86 -13.44 -2.13 -0.94
CA ARG A 86 -13.51 -3.13 -2.01
C ARG A 86 -12.13 -3.66 -2.40
N ILE A 87 -11.17 -2.75 -2.51
CA ILE A 87 -9.80 -3.15 -2.86
C ILE A 87 -9.18 -3.98 -1.73
N ALA A 88 -9.39 -3.58 -0.49
CA ALA A 88 -8.90 -4.35 0.65
C ALA A 88 -9.46 -5.78 0.65
N ALA A 89 -10.76 -5.93 0.37
CA ALA A 89 -11.40 -7.24 0.28
C ALA A 89 -10.76 -8.11 -0.82
N ARG A 90 -10.43 -7.50 -1.97
CA ARG A 90 -9.77 -8.21 -3.07
C ARG A 90 -8.37 -8.69 -2.68
N LEU A 91 -7.62 -7.87 -1.96
CA LEU A 91 -6.31 -8.26 -1.45
C LEU A 91 -6.39 -9.42 -0.48
N VAL A 92 -7.36 -9.40 0.44
CA VAL A 92 -7.59 -10.49 1.38
C VAL A 92 -7.95 -11.77 0.64
N ALA A 93 -8.86 -11.69 -0.33
CA ALA A 93 -9.27 -12.85 -1.13
C ALA A 93 -8.10 -13.41 -1.95
N SER A 94 -7.13 -12.58 -2.30
CA SER A 94 -5.92 -12.98 -3.03
C SER A 94 -4.77 -13.37 -2.09
N ARG A 95 -5.08 -13.67 -0.83
CA ARG A 95 -4.14 -14.16 0.19
C ARG A 95 -3.09 -13.15 0.61
N GLY A 96 -3.41 -11.87 0.53
CA GLY A 96 -2.59 -10.84 1.14
C GLY A 96 -2.50 -11.05 2.65
N LYS A 97 -1.35 -10.73 3.23
CA LYS A 97 -1.09 -10.89 4.65
C LYS A 97 -1.04 -9.57 5.38
N GLY A 98 -0.73 -8.50 4.68
CA GLY A 98 -0.63 -7.18 5.26
C GLY A 98 -1.17 -6.11 4.33
N ILE A 99 -1.78 -5.08 4.90
CA ILE A 99 -2.24 -3.91 4.16
C ILE A 99 -1.68 -2.67 4.86
N TRP A 100 -0.93 -1.88 4.10
CA TRP A 100 -0.45 -0.58 4.56
C TRP A 100 -1.41 0.46 4.00
N ASN A 101 -2.25 0.99 4.87
CA ASN A 101 -3.41 1.77 4.47
C ASN A 101 -3.16 3.26 4.60
N PHE A 102 -3.09 3.95 3.46
CA PHE A 102 -2.93 5.41 3.37
C PHE A 102 -4.23 6.11 2.99
N THR A 103 -5.37 5.40 2.97
CA THR A 103 -6.61 5.97 2.42
C THR A 103 -7.35 6.89 3.38
N ASN A 104 -6.88 7.01 4.61
CA ASN A 104 -7.50 7.82 5.65
C ASN A 104 -8.90 7.31 6.05
N ILE A 105 -9.17 6.05 5.79
CA ILE A 105 -10.33 5.32 6.32
C ILE A 105 -9.79 4.23 7.22
N GLU A 106 -10.36 4.09 8.41
CA GLU A 106 -10.03 2.98 9.30
C GLU A 106 -10.52 1.69 8.65
N LEU A 107 -9.59 0.83 8.24
CA LEU A 107 -9.93 -0.45 7.65
C LEU A 107 -9.94 -1.51 8.73
N THR A 108 -11.04 -2.25 8.79
CA THR A 108 -11.13 -3.47 9.58
C THR A 108 -11.58 -4.58 8.64
N VAL A 109 -10.91 -5.72 8.71
CA VAL A 109 -11.24 -6.86 7.86
C VAL A 109 -11.54 -8.05 8.76
N ASP A 110 -12.65 -8.72 8.48
CA ASP A 110 -13.03 -9.92 9.22
C ASP A 110 -12.24 -11.12 8.69
N ALA A 111 -10.94 -11.10 8.93
CA ALA A 111 -10.03 -12.15 8.53
C ALA A 111 -8.91 -12.23 9.57
N PRO A 112 -8.75 -13.36 10.27
CA PRO A 112 -7.81 -13.45 11.39
C PRO A 112 -6.35 -13.38 10.97
N ASP A 113 -6.04 -13.65 9.71
CA ASP A 113 -4.66 -13.75 9.24
C ASP A 113 -4.15 -12.50 8.55
N ILE A 114 -4.95 -11.43 8.51
CA ILE A 114 -4.54 -10.18 7.87
C ILE A 114 -4.13 -9.14 8.91
N VAL A 115 -3.02 -8.48 8.66
CA VAL A 115 -2.55 -7.37 9.50
C VAL A 115 -2.78 -6.07 8.73
N ILE A 116 -3.42 -5.11 9.37
CA ILE A 116 -3.66 -3.80 8.76
C ILE A 116 -2.95 -2.74 9.59
N GLU A 117 -2.11 -1.96 8.91
CA GLU A 117 -1.49 -0.79 9.50
C GLU A 117 -2.14 0.44 8.87
N ASN A 118 -2.94 1.16 9.66
CA ASN A 118 -3.62 2.37 9.20
C ASN A 118 -2.75 3.59 9.49
N VAL A 119 -2.41 4.35 8.45
CA VAL A 119 -1.62 5.58 8.60
C VAL A 119 -2.58 6.73 8.86
N HIS A 120 -2.32 7.48 9.91
CA HIS A 120 -3.19 8.56 10.38
C HIS A 120 -2.52 9.92 10.20
N PHE A 121 -2.51 10.43 8.97
CA PHE A 121 -1.89 11.72 8.65
C PHE A 121 -2.55 12.87 9.41
N ALA A 122 -3.89 12.88 9.47
CA ALA A 122 -4.63 13.95 10.13
C ALA A 122 -4.34 14.00 11.63
N ASP A 123 -4.27 12.84 12.27
CA ASP A 123 -3.97 12.75 13.71
C ASP A 123 -2.56 13.24 14.00
N SER A 124 -1.61 12.91 13.15
CA SER A 124 -0.23 13.34 13.30
C SER A 124 -0.09 14.87 13.19
N LEU A 125 -0.77 15.47 12.21
CA LEU A 125 -0.76 16.92 12.05
C LEU A 125 -1.44 17.62 13.21
N LEU A 126 -2.56 17.07 13.70
CA LEU A 126 -3.28 17.61 14.86
C LEU A 126 -2.41 17.57 16.10
N ALA A 127 -1.70 16.49 16.33
CA ALA A 127 -0.78 16.37 17.45
C ALA A 127 0.35 17.40 17.36
N LEU A 128 0.93 17.59 16.18
CA LEU A 128 1.95 18.60 15.95
C LEU A 128 1.42 20.01 16.25
N SER A 129 0.23 20.32 15.73
CA SER A 129 -0.42 21.62 15.92
C SER A 129 -0.65 21.89 17.41
N TYR A 130 -1.12 20.88 18.15
CA TYR A 130 -1.32 20.99 19.59
C TYR A 130 0.00 21.27 20.32
N MET A 131 1.05 20.52 19.98
CA MET A 131 2.36 20.70 20.63
C MET A 131 2.94 22.08 20.36
N ILE A 132 2.77 22.62 19.17
CA ILE A 132 3.22 23.99 18.86
C ILE A 132 2.48 25.00 19.72
N SER A 133 1.19 24.80 19.95
CA SER A 133 0.37 25.72 20.75
C SER A 133 0.76 25.74 22.23
N GLU A 134 1.41 24.71 22.73
CA GLU A 134 1.86 24.61 24.11
C GLU A 134 3.21 25.29 24.32
N VAL A 135 3.90 25.69 23.26
CA VAL A 135 5.19 26.39 23.38
C VAL A 135 4.94 27.88 23.61
N PRO A 136 5.52 28.48 24.70
CA PRO A 136 5.35 29.90 25.00
C PRO A 136 5.89 30.83 23.92
#